data_a4ede64d10970c27264aecbbc53c43f4
#
_entry.id   a4ede64d10970c27264aecbbc53c43f4
#
_cell.length_a   1.000
_cell.length_b   1.000
_cell.length_c   1.000
_cell.angle_alpha   90.00
_cell.angle_beta   90.00
_cell.angle_gamma   90.00
#
_symmetry.space_group_name_H-M   'P 1'
#
loop_
_entity.id
_entity.type
_entity.pdbx_description
1 polymer ?
#
loop_
_entity_poly.entity_id
_entity_poly.type
_entity_poly.pdbx_seq_one_letter_code
_entity_poly.pdbx_strand_id
1 'polypeptide(L)'
;MKIIAYLYSDPLLESPTAPTVWGLEVDCVYQDLGGRQQLQQLLADCEVEPADYLLIQRLEMLGDTVEDVSSRLTQLESLGIEIIATEQPYNSSQLASVDAKTIRSNLFKLIGEIQDYQRSRRIRQGHARNRLKALPPPGKAPYGYRRGKDRYIIDRSTAPVVKDFFEQFLLYGSLRRAVRYLEKKYSKKIAVSTGWRWLTNPIYRGDLCYHNGEVISDTHVPILNREEAAQIDRLLRRNRRLPPRTASAPRSLAGLVVCGECQSHTTVTSVTRPRSDKEYLYLRPINCPKRPKCRAIAYQNVLECTIQSICQELPRAVAGMNAPTLNSVKQSLNSQIAQKQDILAQLSTLTATGVLDSETAELRAYKLRTEISQLRSRLAALPPVNLQAIAQAVSIPQFWNDLSEAERRFYFREFIRHIEITRQGKTWGLKLIFIF
;
A
#
# COMPACT_ATOMS: atom_id res chain seq x y z
N MET A 1 43.88 -28.46 -12.87
CA MET A 1 42.52 -28.70 -12.37
C MET A 1 41.73 -27.49 -12.84
N LYS A 2 40.83 -27.70 -13.79
CA LYS A 2 40.04 -26.64 -14.42
C LYS A 2 38.64 -26.65 -13.80
N ILE A 3 38.29 -25.58 -13.09
CA ILE A 3 37.03 -25.42 -12.42
C ILE A 3 36.19 -24.39 -13.15
N ILE A 4 35.01 -24.77 -13.62
CA ILE A 4 34.04 -23.87 -14.26
C ILE A 4 32.80 -23.74 -13.43
N ALA A 5 32.08 -22.64 -13.57
CA ALA A 5 30.82 -22.44 -12.88
C ALA A 5 29.72 -21.96 -13.83
N TYR A 6 28.48 -22.38 -13.56
CA TYR A 6 27.31 -21.90 -14.28
C TYR A 6 26.32 -21.26 -13.34
N LEU A 7 25.89 -20.06 -13.71
CA LEU A 7 24.88 -19.26 -13.01
C LEU A 7 23.71 -18.97 -13.94
N TYR A 8 22.51 -19.18 -13.43
CA TYR A 8 21.29 -18.82 -14.11
C TYR A 8 20.43 -17.92 -13.23
N SER A 9 20.01 -16.78 -13.76
CA SER A 9 19.08 -15.86 -13.10
C SER A 9 17.94 -15.50 -14.05
N ASP A 10 16.70 -15.45 -13.51
CA ASP A 10 15.53 -14.97 -14.25
C ASP A 10 15.28 -13.50 -13.93
N PRO A 11 15.51 -12.57 -14.89
CA PRO A 11 15.39 -11.13 -14.64
C PRO A 11 13.99 -10.68 -14.24
N LEU A 12 12.95 -11.50 -14.47
CA LEU A 12 11.58 -11.23 -14.02
C LEU A 12 11.35 -11.58 -12.55
N LEU A 13 12.17 -12.44 -11.96
CA LEU A 13 11.97 -13.00 -10.63
C LEU A 13 13.01 -12.55 -9.61
N GLU A 14 14.24 -12.36 -10.02
CA GLU A 14 15.38 -12.14 -9.14
C GLU A 14 16.45 -11.22 -9.76
N SER A 15 17.26 -10.63 -8.93
CA SER A 15 18.43 -9.89 -9.38
C SER A 15 19.54 -10.86 -9.81
N PRO A 16 20.42 -10.47 -10.78
CA PRO A 16 21.54 -11.30 -11.16
C PRO A 16 22.40 -11.69 -9.97
N THR A 17 22.74 -12.97 -9.87
CA THR A 17 23.63 -13.49 -8.84
C THR A 17 25.08 -13.03 -9.15
N ALA A 18 25.79 -12.53 -8.14
CA ALA A 18 27.16 -12.12 -8.33
C ALA A 18 28.07 -13.34 -8.59
N PRO A 19 29.01 -13.25 -9.55
CA PRO A 19 29.96 -14.35 -9.85
C PRO A 19 30.83 -14.80 -8.66
N THR A 20 30.96 -13.95 -7.65
CA THR A 20 31.77 -14.20 -6.44
C THR A 20 31.05 -15.09 -5.40
N VAL A 21 29.86 -15.60 -5.69
CA VAL A 21 29.05 -16.42 -4.76
C VAL A 21 29.75 -17.73 -4.34
N TRP A 22 30.69 -18.20 -5.12
CA TRP A 22 31.34 -19.52 -4.90
C TRP A 22 32.35 -19.55 -3.75
N GLY A 23 32.93 -18.41 -3.35
CA GLY A 23 33.91 -18.33 -2.26
C GLY A 23 35.24 -18.99 -2.54
N LEU A 24 35.49 -19.40 -3.79
CA LEU A 24 36.74 -20.00 -4.30
C LEU A 24 37.03 -19.45 -5.69
N GLU A 25 38.28 -19.56 -6.14
CA GLU A 25 38.68 -19.17 -7.50
C GLU A 25 38.13 -20.18 -8.52
N VAL A 26 37.47 -19.64 -9.54
CA VAL A 26 36.87 -20.37 -10.64
C VAL A 26 37.51 -19.88 -11.93
N ASP A 27 37.97 -20.78 -12.79
CA ASP A 27 38.68 -20.42 -14.02
C ASP A 27 37.75 -19.71 -15.02
N CYS A 28 36.48 -20.15 -15.13
CA CYS A 28 35.51 -19.53 -16.02
C CYS A 28 34.09 -19.58 -15.41
N VAL A 29 33.35 -18.48 -15.52
CA VAL A 29 31.96 -18.38 -15.08
C VAL A 29 31.06 -18.09 -16.27
N TYR A 30 30.15 -19.01 -16.57
CA TYR A 30 29.10 -18.83 -17.57
C TYR A 30 27.84 -18.35 -16.87
N GLN A 31 27.31 -17.20 -17.29
CA GLN A 31 26.13 -16.58 -16.66
C GLN A 31 25.03 -16.27 -17.67
N ASP A 32 23.87 -16.86 -17.47
CA ASP A 32 22.67 -16.59 -18.25
C ASP A 32 21.66 -15.73 -17.49
N LEU A 33 21.07 -14.77 -18.21
CA LEU A 33 20.02 -13.88 -17.74
C LEU A 33 18.74 -14.14 -18.57
N GLY A 34 17.91 -15.08 -18.14
CA GLY A 34 16.64 -15.43 -18.79
C GLY A 34 16.77 -16.34 -20.03
N GLY A 35 17.84 -16.26 -20.79
CA GLY A 35 18.19 -17.19 -21.88
C GLY A 35 18.99 -18.38 -21.39
N ARG A 36 19.51 -19.18 -22.32
CA ARG A 36 20.43 -20.31 -22.05
C ARG A 36 21.57 -20.38 -23.08
N GLN A 37 21.99 -19.22 -23.55
CA GLN A 37 23.06 -19.11 -24.56
C GLN A 37 24.45 -19.46 -23.99
N GLN A 38 24.69 -18.99 -22.75
CA GLN A 38 25.96 -19.28 -22.06
C GLN A 38 26.04 -20.76 -21.64
N LEU A 39 24.91 -21.40 -21.32
CA LEU A 39 24.86 -22.83 -21.09
C LEU A 39 25.20 -23.62 -22.35
N GLN A 40 24.69 -23.22 -23.51
CA GLN A 40 25.05 -23.86 -24.78
C GLN A 40 26.52 -23.66 -25.10
N GLN A 41 27.06 -22.45 -24.84
CA GLN A 41 28.51 -22.18 -25.01
C GLN A 41 29.34 -23.05 -24.08
N LEU A 42 28.96 -23.17 -22.80
CA LEU A 42 29.62 -24.05 -21.83
C LEU A 42 29.70 -25.48 -22.34
N LEU A 43 28.58 -26.01 -22.84
CA LEU A 43 28.55 -27.39 -23.38
C LEU A 43 29.50 -27.56 -24.58
N ALA A 44 29.50 -26.58 -25.53
CA ALA A 44 30.36 -26.60 -26.70
C ALA A 44 31.87 -26.48 -26.31
N ASP A 45 32.18 -25.60 -25.37
CA ASP A 45 33.56 -25.43 -24.90
C ASP A 45 34.06 -26.68 -24.16
N CYS A 46 33.18 -27.35 -23.39
CA CYS A 46 33.51 -28.62 -22.72
C CYS A 46 33.70 -29.80 -23.67
N GLU A 47 33.08 -29.79 -24.86
CA GLU A 47 33.29 -30.81 -25.88
C GLU A 47 34.71 -30.67 -26.53
N VAL A 48 35.21 -29.43 -26.58
CA VAL A 48 36.57 -29.16 -27.13
C VAL A 48 37.65 -29.34 -26.05
N GLU A 49 37.43 -28.80 -24.88
CA GLU A 49 38.33 -28.85 -23.74
C GLU A 49 37.57 -29.12 -22.44
N PRO A 50 37.45 -30.38 -22.00
CA PRO A 50 36.69 -30.71 -20.79
C PRO A 50 37.28 -30.06 -19.55
N ALA A 51 36.39 -29.61 -18.64
CA ALA A 51 36.76 -29.14 -17.30
C ALA A 51 36.76 -30.32 -16.32
N ASP A 52 37.53 -30.21 -15.23
CA ASP A 52 37.54 -31.22 -14.18
C ASP A 52 36.23 -31.13 -13.33
N TYR A 53 35.81 -29.88 -13.02
CA TYR A 53 34.66 -29.62 -12.15
C TYR A 53 33.71 -28.57 -12.74
N LEU A 54 32.40 -28.84 -12.63
CA LEU A 54 31.35 -27.86 -12.87
C LEU A 54 30.62 -27.53 -11.58
N LEU A 55 30.68 -26.29 -11.14
CA LEU A 55 29.95 -25.77 -10.01
C LEU A 55 28.61 -25.16 -10.46
N ILE A 56 27.54 -25.59 -9.83
CA ILE A 56 26.20 -25.01 -9.99
C ILE A 56 25.57 -24.81 -8.62
N GLN A 57 24.66 -23.90 -8.46
CA GLN A 57 23.93 -23.75 -7.19
C GLN A 57 22.91 -24.89 -7.03
N ARG A 58 22.14 -25.15 -8.09
CA ARG A 58 21.05 -26.14 -8.09
C ARG A 58 20.94 -26.79 -9.46
N LEU A 59 20.56 -28.08 -9.48
CA LEU A 59 20.43 -28.86 -10.72
C LEU A 59 19.42 -28.27 -11.71
N GLU A 60 18.34 -27.67 -11.22
CA GLU A 60 17.31 -27.04 -12.07
C GLU A 60 17.81 -25.84 -12.87
N MET A 61 19.01 -25.33 -12.60
CA MET A 61 19.64 -24.31 -13.45
C MET A 61 20.04 -24.84 -14.82
N LEU A 62 20.25 -26.14 -14.93
CA LEU A 62 20.63 -26.80 -16.19
C LEU A 62 19.46 -26.96 -17.16
N GLY A 63 18.19 -26.90 -16.75
CA GLY A 63 17.07 -27.15 -17.65
C GLY A 63 15.73 -26.56 -17.20
N ASP A 64 14.82 -26.37 -18.14
CA ASP A 64 13.45 -25.93 -17.86
C ASP A 64 12.49 -27.10 -17.67
N THR A 65 12.89 -28.31 -18.03
CA THR A 65 12.21 -29.60 -17.77
C THR A 65 13.13 -30.57 -17.08
N VAL A 66 12.57 -31.60 -16.43
CA VAL A 66 13.38 -32.66 -15.83
C VAL A 66 14.19 -33.41 -16.89
N GLU A 67 13.61 -33.59 -18.08
CA GLU A 67 14.25 -34.22 -19.23
C GLU A 67 15.47 -33.40 -19.69
N ASP A 68 15.35 -32.07 -19.80
CA ASP A 68 16.49 -31.21 -20.13
C ASP A 68 17.62 -31.32 -19.10
N VAL A 69 17.25 -31.27 -17.81
CA VAL A 69 18.25 -31.40 -16.73
C VAL A 69 18.94 -32.76 -16.81
N SER A 70 18.20 -33.86 -16.97
CA SER A 70 18.73 -35.20 -17.06
C SER A 70 19.64 -35.37 -18.28
N SER A 71 19.21 -34.89 -19.45
CA SER A 71 19.99 -34.96 -20.70
C SER A 71 21.33 -34.23 -20.58
N ARG A 72 21.34 -33.02 -20.02
CA ARG A 72 22.55 -32.21 -19.85
C ARG A 72 23.47 -32.77 -18.78
N LEU A 73 22.93 -33.31 -17.69
CA LEU A 73 23.72 -34.03 -16.70
C LEU A 73 24.45 -35.22 -17.35
N THR A 74 23.71 -36.04 -18.10
CA THR A 74 24.29 -37.22 -18.79
C THR A 74 25.36 -36.77 -19.80
N GLN A 75 25.13 -35.69 -20.55
CA GLN A 75 26.11 -35.15 -21.49
C GLN A 75 27.38 -34.70 -20.78
N LEU A 76 27.29 -33.91 -19.71
CA LEU A 76 28.44 -33.44 -18.94
C LEU A 76 29.20 -34.56 -18.25
N GLU A 77 28.51 -35.54 -17.67
CA GLU A 77 29.12 -36.72 -17.06
C GLU A 77 29.79 -37.61 -18.07
N SER A 78 29.27 -37.72 -19.31
CA SER A 78 29.94 -38.46 -20.40
C SER A 78 31.23 -37.84 -20.87
N LEU A 79 31.41 -36.54 -20.66
CA LEU A 79 32.65 -35.82 -20.89
C LEU A 79 33.66 -35.93 -19.73
N GLY A 80 33.30 -36.69 -18.68
CA GLY A 80 34.15 -36.88 -17.50
C GLY A 80 34.19 -35.71 -16.52
N ILE A 81 33.23 -34.78 -16.62
CA ILE A 81 33.15 -33.60 -15.78
C ILE A 81 32.41 -33.94 -14.46
N GLU A 82 33.06 -33.65 -13.34
CA GLU A 82 32.41 -33.80 -12.01
C GLU A 82 31.51 -32.63 -11.69
N ILE A 83 30.21 -32.89 -11.43
CA ILE A 83 29.19 -31.86 -11.19
C ILE A 83 28.91 -31.76 -9.70
N ILE A 84 29.02 -30.53 -9.14
CA ILE A 84 28.81 -30.24 -7.75
C ILE A 84 27.67 -29.17 -7.62
N ALA A 85 26.57 -29.55 -7.01
CA ALA A 85 25.51 -28.59 -6.66
C ALA A 85 25.71 -28.09 -5.24
N THR A 86 25.91 -26.78 -5.07
CA THR A 86 26.29 -26.19 -3.77
C THR A 86 25.09 -26.05 -2.80
N GLU A 87 23.87 -25.93 -3.31
CA GLU A 87 22.64 -25.78 -2.51
C GLU A 87 21.80 -27.07 -2.43
N GLN A 88 22.28 -28.14 -3.06
CA GLN A 88 21.64 -29.46 -3.06
C GLN A 88 22.67 -30.52 -2.72
N PRO A 89 22.28 -31.64 -2.07
CA PRO A 89 23.17 -32.74 -1.76
C PRO A 89 23.41 -33.59 -3.02
N TYR A 90 24.01 -33.00 -4.04
CA TYR A 90 24.35 -33.67 -5.30
C TYR A 90 25.83 -33.42 -5.64
N ASN A 91 26.54 -34.54 -5.78
CA ASN A 91 27.89 -34.60 -6.30
C ASN A 91 28.02 -35.92 -7.14
N SER A 92 28.37 -35.79 -8.41
CA SER A 92 28.40 -36.94 -9.33
C SER A 92 29.40 -38.04 -8.90
N SER A 93 30.54 -37.67 -8.29
CA SER A 93 31.55 -38.65 -7.82
C SER A 93 31.09 -39.43 -6.58
N GLN A 94 30.30 -38.81 -5.69
CA GLN A 94 29.83 -39.49 -4.49
C GLN A 94 28.70 -40.51 -4.78
N LEU A 95 27.98 -40.37 -5.88
CA LEU A 95 26.95 -41.31 -6.27
C LEU A 95 27.53 -42.73 -6.54
N ALA A 96 28.78 -42.84 -6.97
CA ALA A 96 29.42 -44.14 -7.23
C ALA A 96 29.80 -44.93 -5.95
N SER A 97 29.80 -44.28 -4.79
CA SER A 97 30.25 -44.89 -3.51
C SER A 97 29.14 -45.23 -2.54
N VAL A 98 27.88 -44.94 -2.85
CA VAL A 98 26.72 -45.10 -1.94
C VAL A 98 25.88 -46.35 -2.30
N ASP A 99 25.19 -46.92 -1.30
CA ASP A 99 24.33 -48.09 -1.46
C ASP A 99 23.14 -47.80 -2.44
N ALA A 100 22.88 -48.74 -3.38
CA ALA A 100 21.89 -48.59 -4.46
C ALA A 100 20.48 -48.17 -3.97
N LYS A 101 20.09 -48.60 -2.77
CA LYS A 101 18.79 -48.25 -2.18
C LYS A 101 18.72 -46.77 -1.76
N THR A 102 19.82 -46.25 -1.20
CA THR A 102 19.96 -44.85 -0.78
C THR A 102 20.05 -43.94 -1.98
N ILE A 103 20.78 -44.33 -3.02
CA ILE A 103 20.85 -43.61 -4.30
C ILE A 103 19.45 -43.44 -4.90
N ARG A 104 18.68 -44.51 -4.98
CA ARG A 104 17.33 -44.50 -5.53
C ARG A 104 16.40 -43.55 -4.76
N SER A 105 16.45 -43.56 -3.42
CA SER A 105 15.67 -42.67 -2.58
C SER A 105 16.05 -41.20 -2.80
N ASN A 106 17.34 -40.92 -2.85
CA ASN A 106 17.85 -39.55 -3.08
C ASN A 106 17.50 -39.02 -4.48
N LEU A 107 17.58 -39.85 -5.51
CA LEU A 107 17.18 -39.50 -6.88
C LEU A 107 15.69 -39.15 -6.96
N PHE A 108 14.79 -39.96 -6.37
CA PHE A 108 13.35 -39.64 -6.34
C PHE A 108 13.08 -38.32 -5.60
N LYS A 109 13.79 -38.06 -4.52
CA LYS A 109 13.67 -36.79 -3.77
C LYS A 109 14.12 -35.61 -4.61
N LEU A 110 15.28 -35.70 -5.28
CA LEU A 110 15.80 -34.67 -6.16
C LEU A 110 14.87 -34.38 -7.35
N ILE A 111 14.32 -35.43 -7.99
CA ILE A 111 13.34 -35.26 -9.07
C ILE A 111 12.11 -34.51 -8.57
N GLY A 112 11.58 -34.87 -7.38
CA GLY A 112 10.48 -34.15 -6.74
C GLY A 112 10.80 -32.68 -6.48
N GLU A 113 11.96 -32.39 -5.93
CA GLU A 113 12.43 -31.02 -5.67
C GLU A 113 12.57 -30.20 -6.97
N ILE A 114 13.13 -30.79 -8.02
CA ILE A 114 13.25 -30.13 -9.34
C ILE A 114 11.85 -29.82 -9.91
N GLN A 115 10.92 -30.79 -9.87
CA GLN A 115 9.54 -30.58 -10.35
C GLN A 115 8.82 -29.48 -9.58
N ASP A 116 8.89 -29.49 -8.26
CA ASP A 116 8.26 -28.49 -7.41
C ASP A 116 8.85 -27.09 -7.63
N TYR A 117 10.17 -27.00 -7.78
CA TYR A 117 10.84 -25.75 -8.11
C TYR A 117 10.39 -25.20 -9.47
N GLN A 118 10.43 -26.04 -10.50
CA GLN A 118 10.02 -25.65 -11.86
C GLN A 118 8.56 -25.21 -11.91
N ARG A 119 7.65 -25.94 -11.22
CA ARG A 119 6.24 -25.55 -11.08
C ARG A 119 6.09 -24.21 -10.40
N SER A 120 6.77 -24.01 -9.27
CA SER A 120 6.77 -22.75 -8.51
C SER A 120 7.30 -21.61 -9.36
N ARG A 121 8.38 -21.83 -10.11
CA ARG A 121 8.99 -20.86 -11.00
C ARG A 121 8.04 -20.44 -12.13
N ARG A 122 7.39 -21.38 -12.81
CA ARG A 122 6.39 -21.08 -13.86
C ARG A 122 5.24 -20.23 -13.33
N ILE A 123 4.75 -20.54 -12.13
CA ILE A 123 3.70 -19.76 -11.46
C ILE A 123 4.21 -18.34 -11.18
N ARG A 124 5.42 -18.17 -10.61
CA ARG A 124 6.02 -16.87 -10.33
C ARG A 124 6.25 -16.04 -11.59
N GLN A 125 6.74 -16.65 -12.68
CA GLN A 125 6.88 -16.01 -14.00
C GLN A 125 5.53 -15.53 -14.53
N GLY A 126 4.49 -16.38 -14.47
CA GLY A 126 3.13 -16.03 -14.87
C GLY A 126 2.61 -14.82 -14.08
N HIS A 127 2.84 -14.78 -12.76
CA HIS A 127 2.48 -13.63 -11.94
C HIS A 127 3.30 -12.38 -12.28
N ALA A 128 4.59 -12.51 -12.56
CA ALA A 128 5.44 -11.40 -12.97
C ALA A 128 5.00 -10.80 -14.31
N ARG A 129 4.73 -11.64 -15.33
CA ARG A 129 4.18 -11.19 -16.61
C ARG A 129 2.81 -10.51 -16.45
N ASN A 130 1.93 -11.05 -15.62
CA ASN A 130 0.64 -10.42 -15.35
C ASN A 130 0.79 -9.05 -14.66
N ARG A 131 1.80 -8.88 -13.79
CA ARG A 131 2.13 -7.57 -13.19
C ARG A 131 2.59 -6.56 -14.24
N LEU A 132 3.50 -6.96 -15.13
CA LEU A 132 3.98 -6.08 -16.21
C LEU A 132 2.82 -5.58 -17.08
N LYS A 133 1.88 -6.46 -17.41
CA LYS A 133 0.67 -6.15 -18.18
C LYS A 133 -0.42 -5.44 -17.36
N ALA A 134 -0.19 -5.22 -16.07
CA ALA A 134 -1.17 -4.65 -15.14
C ALA A 134 -2.52 -5.42 -15.12
N LEU A 135 -2.47 -6.75 -15.28
CA LEU A 135 -3.66 -7.60 -15.24
C LEU A 135 -4.11 -7.86 -13.79
N PRO A 136 -5.41 -8.01 -13.54
CA PRO A 136 -5.92 -8.37 -12.22
C PRO A 136 -5.28 -9.66 -11.69
N PRO A 137 -4.81 -9.69 -10.44
CA PRO A 137 -4.26 -10.90 -9.82
C PRO A 137 -5.28 -12.04 -9.83
N PRO A 138 -4.84 -13.30 -9.82
CA PRO A 138 -5.75 -14.44 -9.80
C PRO A 138 -6.65 -14.41 -8.55
N GLY A 139 -7.85 -14.96 -8.66
CA GLY A 139 -8.82 -15.06 -7.59
C GLY A 139 -10.11 -14.28 -7.82
N LYS A 140 -10.93 -14.19 -6.77
CA LYS A 140 -12.24 -13.53 -6.81
C LYS A 140 -12.07 -12.00 -6.84
N ALA A 141 -12.86 -11.34 -7.69
CA ALA A 141 -12.89 -9.89 -7.73
C ALA A 141 -13.35 -9.29 -6.37
N PRO A 142 -12.81 -8.13 -5.98
CA PRO A 142 -13.29 -7.41 -4.81
C PRO A 142 -14.76 -7.02 -4.94
N TYR A 143 -15.47 -6.96 -3.83
CA TYR A 143 -16.88 -6.58 -3.80
C TYR A 143 -17.08 -5.17 -4.42
N GLY A 144 -18.05 -5.02 -5.30
CA GLY A 144 -18.25 -3.82 -6.13
C GLY A 144 -17.65 -3.93 -7.52
N TYR A 145 -16.83 -4.96 -7.76
CA TYR A 145 -16.26 -5.26 -9.08
C TYR A 145 -16.54 -6.69 -9.51
N ARG A 146 -16.53 -6.91 -10.81
CA ARG A 146 -16.46 -8.23 -11.45
C ARG A 146 -15.17 -8.33 -12.27
N ARG A 147 -14.67 -9.55 -12.46
CA ARG A 147 -13.49 -9.79 -13.26
C ARG A 147 -13.84 -9.69 -14.74
N GLY A 148 -13.17 -8.78 -15.45
CA GLY A 148 -13.13 -8.77 -16.92
C GLY A 148 -11.95 -9.59 -17.44
N LYS A 149 -11.71 -9.58 -18.74
CA LYS A 149 -10.59 -10.27 -19.38
C LYS A 149 -9.25 -9.71 -18.90
N ASP A 150 -9.08 -8.39 -19.04
CA ASP A 150 -7.80 -7.71 -18.80
C ASP A 150 -7.86 -6.70 -17.65
N ARG A 151 -9.04 -6.44 -17.06
CA ARG A 151 -9.24 -5.46 -16.00
C ARG A 151 -10.46 -5.77 -15.14
N TYR A 152 -10.56 -5.11 -14.01
CA TYR A 152 -11.80 -5.11 -13.23
C TYR A 152 -12.83 -4.22 -13.90
N ILE A 153 -14.09 -4.67 -13.85
CA ILE A 153 -15.27 -3.96 -14.40
C ILE A 153 -16.21 -3.70 -13.21
N ILE A 154 -16.78 -2.49 -13.14
CA ILE A 154 -17.75 -2.13 -12.10
C ILE A 154 -18.95 -3.08 -12.15
N ASP A 155 -19.30 -3.66 -11.03
CA ASP A 155 -20.52 -4.44 -10.86
C ASP A 155 -21.66 -3.49 -10.46
N ARG A 156 -22.58 -3.26 -11.38
CA ARG A 156 -23.72 -2.33 -11.19
C ARG A 156 -24.62 -2.69 -10.02
N SER A 157 -24.66 -3.96 -9.61
CA SER A 157 -25.48 -4.42 -8.49
C SER A 157 -24.84 -4.15 -7.13
N THR A 158 -23.50 -4.23 -7.04
CA THR A 158 -22.78 -4.17 -5.76
C THR A 158 -21.96 -2.89 -5.57
N ALA A 159 -21.58 -2.20 -6.65
CA ALA A 159 -20.82 -0.96 -6.58
C ALA A 159 -21.53 0.18 -5.82
N PRO A 160 -22.86 0.39 -5.96
CA PRO A 160 -23.57 1.41 -5.18
C PRO A 160 -23.47 1.18 -3.66
N VAL A 161 -23.48 -0.08 -3.22
CA VAL A 161 -23.33 -0.44 -1.81
C VAL A 161 -21.96 -0.02 -1.28
N VAL A 162 -20.93 -0.23 -2.09
CA VAL A 162 -19.55 0.17 -1.75
C VAL A 162 -19.44 1.69 -1.72
N LYS A 163 -20.02 2.37 -2.71
CA LYS A 163 -20.01 3.84 -2.76
C LYS A 163 -20.70 4.47 -1.55
N ASP A 164 -21.88 4.00 -1.20
CA ASP A 164 -22.60 4.45 0.00
C ASP A 164 -21.79 4.23 1.29
N PHE A 165 -21.06 3.12 1.38
CA PHE A 165 -20.16 2.89 2.51
C PHE A 165 -19.09 3.96 2.63
N PHE A 166 -18.45 4.33 1.52
CA PHE A 166 -17.44 5.39 1.49
C PHE A 166 -18.04 6.75 1.84
N GLU A 167 -19.19 7.09 1.27
CA GLU A 167 -19.90 8.33 1.56
C GLU A 167 -20.27 8.44 3.05
N GLN A 168 -20.78 7.36 3.65
CA GLN A 168 -21.08 7.31 5.09
C GLN A 168 -19.81 7.45 5.95
N PHE A 169 -18.70 6.90 5.50
CA PHE A 169 -17.43 7.08 6.20
C PHE A 169 -16.92 8.50 6.05
N LEU A 170 -16.97 9.08 4.87
CA LEU A 170 -16.60 10.48 4.62
C LEU A 170 -17.41 11.45 5.45
N LEU A 171 -18.73 11.24 5.52
CA LEU A 171 -19.66 12.12 6.25
C LEU A 171 -19.46 12.06 7.77
N TYR A 172 -19.21 10.88 8.33
CA TYR A 172 -19.18 10.72 9.78
C TYR A 172 -17.80 10.38 10.38
N GLY A 173 -16.82 10.01 9.56
CA GLY A 173 -15.50 9.59 9.99
C GLY A 173 -15.47 8.33 10.86
N SER A 174 -16.57 7.59 10.94
CA SER A 174 -16.72 6.42 11.82
C SER A 174 -16.93 5.13 11.04
N LEU A 175 -15.92 4.27 11.03
CA LEU A 175 -15.97 2.96 10.38
C LEU A 175 -17.10 2.08 10.93
N ARG A 176 -17.27 2.03 12.25
CA ARG A 176 -18.35 1.22 12.86
C ARG A 176 -19.74 1.71 12.46
N ARG A 177 -19.92 3.03 12.30
CA ARG A 177 -21.19 3.60 11.85
C ARG A 177 -21.45 3.25 10.39
N ALA A 178 -20.44 3.35 9.51
CA ALA A 178 -20.57 2.98 8.11
C ALA A 178 -20.92 1.49 7.93
N VAL A 179 -20.30 0.60 8.71
CA VAL A 179 -20.62 -0.85 8.71
C VAL A 179 -22.08 -1.11 9.14
N ARG A 180 -22.53 -0.49 10.23
CA ARG A 180 -23.94 -0.63 10.69
C ARG A 180 -24.93 -0.05 9.68
N TYR A 181 -24.57 1.02 8.99
CA TYR A 181 -25.41 1.59 7.94
C TYR A 181 -25.63 0.60 6.80
N LEU A 182 -24.58 -0.09 6.34
CA LEU A 182 -24.71 -1.13 5.31
C LEU A 182 -25.64 -2.27 5.76
N GLU A 183 -25.51 -2.72 7.00
CA GLU A 183 -26.37 -3.76 7.56
C GLU A 183 -27.84 -3.29 7.58
N LYS A 184 -28.09 -2.05 7.99
CA LYS A 184 -29.45 -1.50 8.08
C LYS A 184 -30.08 -1.23 6.71
N LYS A 185 -29.31 -0.67 5.75
CA LYS A 185 -29.85 -0.25 4.43
C LYS A 185 -29.91 -1.39 3.43
N TYR A 186 -28.88 -2.23 3.41
CA TYR A 186 -28.69 -3.26 2.37
C TYR A 186 -28.71 -4.69 2.91
N SER A 187 -29.01 -4.89 4.18
CA SER A 187 -28.91 -6.19 4.88
C SER A 187 -27.53 -6.82 4.68
N LYS A 188 -26.52 -6.01 4.38
CA LYS A 188 -25.15 -6.45 4.10
C LYS A 188 -24.31 -6.38 5.37
N LYS A 189 -24.17 -7.51 6.03
CA LYS A 189 -23.34 -7.64 7.23
C LYS A 189 -21.88 -7.89 6.85
N ILE A 190 -20.99 -7.00 7.29
CA ILE A 190 -19.53 -7.14 7.13
C ILE A 190 -18.84 -6.91 8.47
N ALA A 191 -17.66 -7.51 8.65
CA ALA A 191 -16.82 -7.24 9.81
C ALA A 191 -16.18 -5.83 9.70
N VAL A 192 -15.87 -5.21 10.82
CA VAL A 192 -15.16 -3.91 10.87
C VAL A 192 -13.81 -4.02 10.17
N SER A 193 -13.10 -5.14 10.29
CA SER A 193 -11.85 -5.43 9.59
C SER A 193 -12.02 -5.46 8.06
N THR A 194 -13.15 -5.96 7.56
CA THR A 194 -13.48 -5.93 6.13
C THR A 194 -13.73 -4.50 5.66
N GLY A 195 -14.48 -3.72 6.43
CA GLY A 195 -14.68 -2.28 6.15
C GLY A 195 -13.37 -1.51 6.15
N TRP A 196 -12.45 -1.82 7.08
CA TRP A 196 -11.11 -1.24 7.07
C TRP A 196 -10.34 -1.57 5.78
N ARG A 197 -10.37 -2.84 5.35
CA ARG A 197 -9.77 -3.25 4.07
C ARG A 197 -10.37 -2.51 2.89
N TRP A 198 -11.68 -2.27 2.85
CA TRP A 198 -12.29 -1.49 1.79
C TRP A 198 -11.73 -0.06 1.76
N LEU A 199 -11.63 0.63 2.92
CA LEU A 199 -11.11 1.99 3.01
C LEU A 199 -9.64 2.12 2.57
N THR A 200 -8.85 1.06 2.74
CA THR A 200 -7.40 1.09 2.48
C THR A 200 -7.00 0.42 1.16
N ASN A 201 -7.93 -0.28 0.49
CA ASN A 201 -7.62 -1.01 -0.72
C ASN A 201 -7.53 -0.08 -1.94
N PRO A 202 -6.37 -0.02 -2.63
CA PRO A 202 -6.18 0.80 -3.82
C PRO A 202 -7.13 0.49 -4.97
N ILE A 203 -7.68 -0.70 -5.04
CA ILE A 203 -8.60 -1.13 -6.11
C ILE A 203 -9.80 -0.19 -6.24
N TYR A 204 -10.35 0.28 -5.13
CA TYR A 204 -11.50 1.19 -5.18
C TYR A 204 -11.17 2.57 -5.78
N ARG A 205 -9.87 2.90 -5.87
CA ARG A 205 -9.32 4.13 -6.48
C ARG A 205 -8.91 3.95 -7.95
N GLY A 206 -9.12 2.75 -8.52
CA GLY A 206 -8.72 2.39 -9.87
C GLY A 206 -7.30 1.84 -10.00
N ASP A 207 -6.65 1.52 -8.90
CA ASP A 207 -5.26 1.06 -8.85
C ASP A 207 -5.19 -0.43 -8.47
N LEU A 208 -4.22 -1.17 -9.02
CA LEU A 208 -3.92 -2.53 -8.61
C LEU A 208 -2.77 -2.55 -7.61
N CYS A 209 -2.92 -3.34 -6.56
CA CYS A 209 -1.85 -3.63 -5.62
C CYS A 209 -1.51 -5.12 -5.68
N TYR A 210 -0.23 -5.44 -5.83
CA TYR A 210 0.29 -6.80 -5.84
C TYR A 210 0.94 -7.17 -4.50
N HIS A 211 1.25 -8.46 -4.32
CA HIS A 211 1.80 -8.98 -3.07
C HIS A 211 3.14 -8.36 -2.66
N ASN A 212 3.93 -7.87 -3.62
CA ASN A 212 5.18 -7.16 -3.37
C ASN A 212 4.99 -5.71 -2.86
N GLY A 213 3.73 -5.27 -2.67
CA GLY A 213 3.40 -3.92 -2.22
C GLY A 213 3.42 -2.85 -3.31
N GLU A 214 3.77 -3.19 -4.55
CA GLU A 214 3.72 -2.26 -5.67
C GLU A 214 2.28 -1.95 -6.06
N VAL A 215 2.03 -0.67 -6.35
CA VAL A 215 0.72 -0.16 -6.76
C VAL A 215 0.82 0.40 -8.17
N ILE A 216 0.03 -0.14 -9.07
CA ILE A 216 -0.06 0.31 -10.47
C ILE A 216 -1.32 1.15 -10.63
N SER A 217 -1.15 2.39 -11.05
CA SER A 217 -2.25 3.35 -11.20
C SER A 217 -3.06 3.14 -12.50
N ASP A 218 -4.35 3.55 -12.44
CA ASP A 218 -5.25 3.69 -13.59
C ASP A 218 -5.46 2.39 -14.39
N THR A 219 -5.58 1.29 -13.69
CA THR A 219 -5.80 -0.02 -14.34
C THR A 219 -7.26 -0.29 -14.68
N HIS A 220 -8.20 0.37 -14.00
CA HIS A 220 -9.65 0.18 -14.18
C HIS A 220 -10.44 1.40 -13.69
N VAL A 221 -11.72 1.44 -14.01
CA VAL A 221 -12.62 2.54 -13.60
C VAL A 221 -12.79 2.52 -12.07
N PRO A 222 -12.50 3.63 -11.35
CA PRO A 222 -12.62 3.70 -9.91
C PRO A 222 -14.09 3.82 -9.46
N ILE A 223 -14.43 3.24 -8.29
CA ILE A 223 -15.69 3.53 -7.57
C ILE A 223 -15.55 4.81 -6.74
N LEU A 224 -14.33 5.10 -6.28
CA LEU A 224 -13.98 6.23 -5.44
C LEU A 224 -13.04 7.16 -6.20
N ASN A 225 -13.38 8.43 -6.35
CA ASN A 225 -12.51 9.39 -7.02
C ASN A 225 -11.24 9.68 -6.20
N ARG A 226 -10.23 10.29 -6.82
CA ARG A 226 -8.91 10.54 -6.20
C ARG A 226 -9.00 11.50 -5.00
N GLU A 227 -9.87 12.50 -5.05
CA GLU A 227 -10.06 13.47 -3.98
C GLU A 227 -10.73 12.84 -2.76
N GLU A 228 -11.81 12.07 -2.97
CA GLU A 228 -12.49 11.30 -1.94
C GLU A 228 -11.52 10.31 -1.27
N ALA A 229 -10.69 9.62 -2.06
CA ALA A 229 -9.68 8.70 -1.57
C ALA A 229 -8.65 9.41 -0.68
N ALA A 230 -8.15 10.57 -1.11
CA ALA A 230 -7.23 11.39 -0.31
C ALA A 230 -7.89 11.87 1.00
N GLN A 231 -9.16 12.22 0.95
CA GLN A 231 -9.92 12.60 2.14
C GLN A 231 -10.10 11.43 3.12
N ILE A 232 -10.40 10.23 2.62
CA ILE A 232 -10.42 9.01 3.44
C ILE A 232 -9.07 8.78 4.12
N ASP A 233 -7.97 8.90 3.40
CA ASP A 233 -6.63 8.71 3.97
C ASP A 233 -6.31 9.74 5.06
N ARG A 234 -6.72 11.00 4.87
CA ARG A 234 -6.61 12.03 5.91
C ARG A 234 -7.44 11.69 7.14
N LEU A 235 -8.70 11.25 6.95
CA LEU A 235 -9.59 10.82 8.03
C LEU A 235 -9.02 9.62 8.80
N LEU A 236 -8.49 8.61 8.12
CA LEU A 236 -7.88 7.43 8.73
C LEU A 236 -6.65 7.80 9.55
N ARG A 237 -5.75 8.63 9.00
CA ARG A 237 -4.56 9.13 9.72
C ARG A 237 -4.94 9.91 10.97
N ARG A 238 -5.94 10.77 10.87
CA ARG A 238 -6.46 11.55 11.98
C ARG A 238 -7.08 10.67 13.06
N ASN A 239 -7.93 9.72 12.67
CA ASN A 239 -8.58 8.83 13.63
C ASN A 239 -7.59 7.98 14.43
N ARG A 240 -6.40 7.67 13.87
CA ARG A 240 -5.32 6.99 14.62
C ARG A 240 -4.72 7.82 15.75
N ARG A 241 -4.76 9.16 15.64
CA ARG A 241 -4.20 10.09 16.64
C ARG A 241 -5.18 10.43 17.76
N LEU A 242 -6.47 10.15 17.55
CA LEU A 242 -7.51 10.47 18.53
C LEU A 242 -7.66 9.36 19.57
N PRO A 243 -8.08 9.70 20.81
CA PRO A 243 -8.39 8.72 21.82
C PRO A 243 -9.42 7.67 21.34
N PRO A 244 -9.38 6.44 21.85
CA PRO A 244 -10.33 5.40 21.50
C PRO A 244 -11.80 5.85 21.68
N ARG A 245 -12.69 5.36 20.81
CA ARG A 245 -14.15 5.63 20.82
C ARG A 245 -14.58 7.06 20.45
N THR A 246 -13.67 7.99 20.18
CA THR A 246 -14.02 9.37 19.83
C THR A 246 -14.54 9.51 18.39
N ALA A 247 -14.16 8.63 17.48
CA ALA A 247 -14.62 8.66 16.08
C ALA A 247 -16.16 8.52 15.95
N SER A 248 -16.83 7.84 16.88
CA SER A 248 -18.27 7.65 16.90
C SER A 248 -18.98 8.43 18.02
N ALA A 249 -18.27 9.34 18.69
CA ALA A 249 -18.85 10.13 19.77
C ALA A 249 -19.98 11.04 19.25
N PRO A 250 -21.07 11.23 19.99
CA PRO A 250 -22.21 12.03 19.54
C PRO A 250 -21.92 13.54 19.52
N ARG A 251 -20.91 14.02 20.24
CA ARG A 251 -20.61 15.45 20.40
C ARG A 251 -19.38 15.88 19.63
N SER A 252 -19.39 17.08 19.05
CA SER A 252 -18.39 17.56 18.10
C SER A 252 -17.00 17.76 18.70
N LEU A 253 -16.90 18.20 19.94
CA LEU A 253 -15.64 18.44 20.64
C LEU A 253 -15.02 17.17 21.26
N ALA A 254 -15.69 16.02 21.19
CA ALA A 254 -15.21 14.79 21.82
C ALA A 254 -13.84 14.38 21.27
N GLY A 255 -12.85 14.23 22.15
CA GLY A 255 -11.47 13.83 21.83
C GLY A 255 -10.60 14.92 21.20
N LEU A 256 -11.13 16.12 20.97
CA LEU A 256 -10.38 17.27 20.46
C LEU A 256 -9.78 18.13 21.56
N VAL A 257 -10.45 18.21 22.71
CA VAL A 257 -10.08 19.12 23.79
C VAL A 257 -9.06 18.50 24.72
N VAL A 258 -7.99 19.22 25.01
CA VAL A 258 -6.91 18.87 25.94
C VAL A 258 -6.84 19.92 27.03
N CYS A 259 -6.60 19.50 28.25
CA CYS A 259 -6.39 20.42 29.37
C CYS A 259 -4.94 20.92 29.34
N GLY A 260 -4.71 22.23 29.17
CA GLY A 260 -3.35 22.82 29.15
C GLY A 260 -2.58 22.65 30.47
N GLU A 261 -3.28 22.50 31.60
CA GLU A 261 -2.64 22.33 32.90
C GLU A 261 -2.15 20.93 33.20
N CYS A 262 -2.87 19.88 32.78
CA CYS A 262 -2.56 18.50 33.09
C CYS A 262 -2.31 17.63 31.85
N GLN A 263 -2.37 18.24 30.67
CA GLN A 263 -2.18 17.61 29.36
C GLN A 263 -3.08 16.39 29.09
N SER A 264 -4.13 16.22 29.92
CA SER A 264 -5.07 15.10 29.74
C SER A 264 -6.14 15.46 28.72
N HIS A 265 -6.48 14.51 27.86
CA HIS A 265 -7.66 14.61 27.03
C HIS A 265 -8.94 14.73 27.86
N THR A 266 -9.93 15.48 27.34
CA THR A 266 -11.22 15.60 28.01
C THR A 266 -12.26 14.67 27.38
N THR A 267 -13.22 14.26 28.21
CA THR A 267 -14.44 13.55 27.80
C THR A 267 -15.67 14.44 28.01
N VAL A 268 -16.68 14.23 27.18
CA VAL A 268 -17.98 14.88 27.38
C VAL A 268 -18.81 14.01 28.32
N THR A 269 -19.23 14.59 29.43
CA THR A 269 -20.10 13.94 30.43
C THR A 269 -21.44 14.68 30.48
N SER A 270 -22.52 13.95 30.60
CA SER A 270 -23.85 14.52 30.81
C SER A 270 -24.29 14.41 32.27
N VAL A 271 -24.97 15.44 32.74
CA VAL A 271 -25.62 15.48 34.05
C VAL A 271 -27.07 15.86 33.85
N THR A 272 -27.96 14.97 34.27
CA THR A 272 -29.39 15.23 34.30
C THR A 272 -29.81 15.61 35.72
N ARG A 273 -30.67 16.62 35.88
CA ARG A 273 -31.27 16.94 37.18
C ARG A 273 -32.48 16.03 37.43
N PRO A 274 -32.67 15.53 38.64
CA PRO A 274 -33.93 14.85 39.00
C PRO A 274 -35.12 15.76 38.68
N ARG A 275 -36.12 15.23 38.00
CA ARG A 275 -37.34 15.95 37.57
C ARG A 275 -37.19 17.00 36.47
N SER A 276 -36.13 16.97 35.67
CA SER A 276 -35.92 17.86 34.53
C SER A 276 -35.34 17.07 33.34
N ASP A 277 -35.96 17.23 32.16
CA ASP A 277 -35.49 16.64 30.92
C ASP A 277 -34.27 17.38 30.32
N LYS A 278 -33.77 18.42 30.99
CA LYS A 278 -32.64 19.19 30.54
C LYS A 278 -31.31 18.45 30.82
N GLU A 279 -30.60 18.09 29.78
CA GLU A 279 -29.26 17.52 29.84
C GLU A 279 -28.22 18.64 29.88
N TYR A 280 -27.37 18.65 30.89
CA TYR A 280 -26.22 19.56 30.98
C TYR A 280 -24.93 18.81 30.63
N LEU A 281 -24.21 19.32 29.63
CA LEU A 281 -23.00 18.72 29.14
C LEU A 281 -21.76 19.42 29.68
N TYR A 282 -20.76 18.66 30.07
CA TYR A 282 -19.50 19.16 30.60
C TYR A 282 -18.30 18.46 29.94
N LEU A 283 -17.24 19.21 29.72
CA LEU A 283 -15.91 18.69 29.36
C LEU A 283 -15.10 18.45 30.61
N ARG A 284 -14.72 17.19 30.84
CA ARG A 284 -13.99 16.75 32.03
C ARG A 284 -12.69 16.03 31.62
N PRO A 285 -11.51 16.38 32.20
CA PRO A 285 -10.27 15.63 31.95
C PRO A 285 -10.39 14.17 32.40
N ILE A 286 -9.92 13.23 31.57
CA ILE A 286 -10.11 11.80 31.80
C ILE A 286 -9.19 11.33 32.94
N ASN A 287 -7.91 11.46 32.84
CA ASN A 287 -6.92 10.96 33.79
C ASN A 287 -6.10 12.10 34.40
N CYS A 288 -6.78 13.09 35.00
CA CYS A 288 -6.10 14.22 35.60
C CYS A 288 -5.22 13.80 36.78
N PRO A 289 -3.89 13.99 36.72
CA PRO A 289 -2.98 13.65 37.82
C PRO A 289 -2.97 14.68 38.95
N LYS A 290 -3.54 15.86 38.74
CA LYS A 290 -3.52 16.96 39.73
C LYS A 290 -4.44 16.70 40.92
N ARG A 291 -4.05 17.21 42.07
CA ARG A 291 -4.89 17.25 43.28
C ARG A 291 -4.92 18.68 43.81
N PRO A 292 -6.09 19.33 43.86
CA PRO A 292 -7.40 18.87 43.40
C PRO A 292 -7.45 18.70 41.84
N LYS A 293 -8.35 17.79 41.38
CA LYS A 293 -8.52 17.54 39.93
C LYS A 293 -9.00 18.81 39.20
N CYS A 294 -8.56 18.99 37.96
CA CYS A 294 -9.02 20.08 37.12
C CYS A 294 -10.54 20.08 36.98
N ARG A 295 -11.17 21.23 37.15
CA ARG A 295 -12.63 21.42 37.14
C ARG A 295 -13.19 21.12 35.74
N ALA A 296 -14.41 20.62 35.67
CA ALA A 296 -15.18 20.49 34.46
C ALA A 296 -15.63 21.86 33.96
N ILE A 297 -15.77 22.01 32.63
CA ILE A 297 -16.23 23.25 31.98
C ILE A 297 -17.49 22.91 31.18
N ALA A 298 -18.44 23.84 31.14
CA ALA A 298 -19.68 23.65 30.38
C ALA A 298 -19.34 23.47 28.89
N TYR A 299 -19.88 22.41 28.29
CA TYR A 299 -19.63 22.06 26.89
C TYR A 299 -20.02 23.17 25.93
N GLN A 300 -21.19 23.77 26.16
CA GLN A 300 -21.74 24.81 25.30
C GLN A 300 -20.84 26.03 25.23
N ASN A 301 -20.29 26.46 26.35
CA ASN A 301 -19.39 27.63 26.39
C ASN A 301 -18.10 27.36 25.59
N VAL A 302 -17.55 26.13 25.71
CA VAL A 302 -16.36 25.75 24.94
C VAL A 302 -16.67 25.65 23.45
N LEU A 303 -17.85 25.14 23.09
CA LEU A 303 -18.28 25.05 21.70
C LEU A 303 -18.42 26.44 21.07
N GLU A 304 -19.10 27.38 21.75
CA GLU A 304 -19.26 28.76 21.28
C GLU A 304 -17.93 29.48 21.12
N CYS A 305 -17.04 29.39 22.11
CA CYS A 305 -15.69 29.93 22.00
C CYS A 305 -14.90 29.28 20.86
N THR A 306 -15.02 27.97 20.65
CA THR A 306 -14.37 27.27 19.54
C THR A 306 -14.86 27.79 18.20
N ILE A 307 -16.17 28.00 18.04
CA ILE A 307 -16.76 28.56 16.82
C ILE A 307 -16.24 29.99 16.57
N GLN A 308 -16.22 30.81 17.60
CA GLN A 308 -15.71 32.17 17.47
C GLN A 308 -14.22 32.19 17.09
N SER A 309 -13.41 31.40 17.78
CA SER A 309 -11.96 31.33 17.50
C SER A 309 -11.66 30.77 16.12
N ILE A 310 -12.38 29.72 15.66
CA ILE A 310 -12.15 29.16 14.32
C ILE A 310 -12.52 30.15 13.22
N CYS A 311 -13.61 30.90 13.38
CA CYS A 311 -13.99 31.93 12.42
C CYS A 311 -12.96 33.06 12.28
N GLN A 312 -12.25 33.39 13.35
CA GLN A 312 -11.24 34.46 13.36
C GLN A 312 -9.84 33.97 12.99
N GLU A 313 -9.44 32.83 13.54
CA GLU A 313 -8.05 32.36 13.46
C GLU A 313 -7.79 31.51 12.20
N LEU A 314 -8.78 30.71 11.74
CA LEU A 314 -8.58 29.82 10.59
C LEU A 314 -8.23 30.58 9.30
N PRO A 315 -8.92 31.66 8.91
CA PRO A 315 -8.54 32.43 7.72
C PRO A 315 -7.14 33.02 7.83
N ARG A 316 -6.74 33.49 9.02
CA ARG A 316 -5.40 34.05 9.27
C ARG A 316 -4.33 32.97 9.21
N ALA A 317 -4.58 31.81 9.82
CA ALA A 317 -3.66 30.69 9.80
C ALA A 317 -3.43 30.16 8.36
N VAL A 318 -4.49 30.07 7.58
CA VAL A 318 -4.41 29.64 6.16
C VAL A 318 -3.72 30.72 5.30
N ALA A 319 -3.98 32.00 5.54
CA ALA A 319 -3.29 33.09 4.84
C ALA A 319 -1.78 33.15 5.17
N GLY A 320 -1.41 32.81 6.41
CA GLY A 320 -0.02 32.72 6.86
C GLY A 320 0.74 31.49 6.35
N MET A 321 0.05 30.51 5.79
CA MET A 321 0.72 29.40 5.10
C MET A 321 1.39 29.94 3.83
N ASN A 322 2.63 29.52 3.57
CA ASN A 322 3.32 29.81 2.32
C ASN A 322 2.59 29.14 1.13
N ALA A 323 1.40 29.67 0.81
CA ALA A 323 0.55 29.23 -0.29
C ALA A 323 1.30 29.16 -1.64
N PRO A 324 2.21 30.08 -1.99
CA PRO A 324 3.00 30.00 -3.21
C PRO A 324 3.84 28.71 -3.27
N THR A 325 4.51 28.36 -2.18
CA THR A 325 5.37 27.16 -2.11
C THR A 325 4.57 25.86 -2.21
N LEU A 326 3.43 25.77 -1.54
CA LEU A 326 2.54 24.61 -1.64
C LEU A 326 1.94 24.46 -3.04
N ASN A 327 1.52 25.55 -3.66
CA ASN A 327 0.98 25.55 -5.01
C ASN A 327 2.07 25.16 -6.03
N SER A 328 3.30 25.67 -5.88
CA SER A 328 4.41 25.31 -6.75
C SER A 328 4.76 23.82 -6.65
N VAL A 329 4.79 23.26 -5.43
CA VAL A 329 5.01 21.82 -5.22
C VAL A 329 3.91 20.99 -5.87
N LYS A 330 2.64 21.37 -5.70
CA LYS A 330 1.52 20.67 -6.34
C LYS A 330 1.59 20.75 -7.87
N GLN A 331 1.88 21.93 -8.40
CA GLN A 331 2.03 22.16 -9.84
C GLN A 331 3.19 21.33 -10.40
N SER A 332 4.32 21.29 -9.72
CA SER A 332 5.45 20.44 -10.09
C SER A 332 5.09 18.96 -10.11
N LEU A 333 4.40 18.45 -9.07
CA LEU A 333 3.95 17.05 -9.04
C LEU A 333 2.96 16.75 -10.16
N ASN A 334 1.99 17.63 -10.43
CA ASN A 334 1.04 17.45 -11.52
C ASN A 334 1.72 17.47 -12.88
N SER A 335 2.69 18.38 -13.11
CA SER A 335 3.48 18.42 -14.33
C SER A 335 4.28 17.14 -14.54
N GLN A 336 4.93 16.62 -13.50
CA GLN A 336 5.64 15.33 -13.57
C GLN A 336 4.70 14.15 -13.89
N ILE A 337 3.50 14.13 -13.31
CA ILE A 337 2.48 13.12 -13.60
C ILE A 337 2.06 13.21 -15.07
N ALA A 338 1.75 14.42 -15.58
CA ALA A 338 1.35 14.64 -16.95
C ALA A 338 2.45 14.19 -17.94
N GLN A 339 3.69 14.62 -17.74
CA GLN A 339 4.83 14.18 -18.56
C GLN A 339 4.96 12.66 -18.63
N LYS A 340 4.81 11.96 -17.49
CA LYS A 340 4.89 10.49 -17.46
C LYS A 340 3.70 9.84 -18.16
N GLN A 341 2.51 10.45 -18.09
CA GLN A 341 1.32 9.98 -18.79
C GLN A 341 1.47 10.16 -20.31
N ASP A 342 2.06 11.26 -20.78
CA ASP A 342 2.35 11.51 -22.18
C ASP A 342 3.36 10.48 -22.73
N ILE A 343 4.43 10.21 -21.99
CA ILE A 343 5.38 9.16 -22.37
C ILE A 343 4.68 7.79 -22.44
N LEU A 344 3.80 7.49 -21.46
CA LEU A 344 3.05 6.23 -21.44
C LEU A 344 2.14 6.09 -22.67
N ALA A 345 1.50 7.18 -23.12
CA ALA A 345 0.68 7.20 -24.33
C ALA A 345 1.51 6.97 -25.59
N GLN A 346 2.73 7.52 -25.66
CA GLN A 346 3.63 7.36 -26.81
C GLN A 346 4.19 5.93 -26.93
N LEU A 347 4.31 5.16 -25.85
CA LEU A 347 4.85 3.80 -25.89
C LEU A 347 4.07 2.89 -26.84
N SER A 348 2.75 3.02 -26.92
CA SER A 348 1.92 2.23 -27.83
C SER A 348 2.23 2.50 -29.31
N THR A 349 2.50 3.76 -29.65
CA THR A 349 2.87 4.17 -31.01
C THR A 349 4.27 3.68 -31.37
N LEU A 350 5.23 3.80 -30.43
CA LEU A 350 6.61 3.33 -30.64
C LEU A 350 6.69 1.81 -30.83
N THR A 351 5.82 1.07 -30.12
CA THR A 351 5.73 -0.38 -30.33
C THR A 351 5.08 -0.72 -31.67
N ALA A 352 4.03 0.00 -32.06
CA ALA A 352 3.36 -0.23 -33.34
C ALA A 352 4.28 0.10 -34.56
N THR A 353 5.17 1.07 -34.44
CA THR A 353 6.15 1.44 -35.46
C THR A 353 7.40 0.55 -35.47
N GLY A 354 7.53 -0.41 -34.56
CA GLY A 354 8.69 -1.30 -34.46
C GLY A 354 9.97 -0.67 -33.89
N VAL A 355 9.89 0.58 -33.42
CA VAL A 355 11.04 1.28 -32.79
C VAL A 355 11.36 0.68 -31.41
N LEU A 356 10.35 0.16 -30.72
CA LEU A 356 10.50 -0.45 -29.41
C LEU A 356 9.88 -1.85 -29.41
N ASP A 357 10.61 -2.84 -28.90
CA ASP A 357 10.07 -4.19 -28.73
C ASP A 357 8.98 -4.24 -27.63
N SER A 358 8.10 -5.24 -27.72
CA SER A 358 6.93 -5.36 -26.83
C SER A 358 7.32 -5.55 -25.36
N GLU A 359 8.41 -6.29 -25.07
CA GLU A 359 8.82 -6.58 -23.68
C GLU A 359 9.39 -5.33 -23.02
N THR A 360 10.25 -4.61 -23.72
CA THR A 360 10.81 -3.33 -23.24
C THR A 360 9.69 -2.28 -23.06
N ALA A 361 8.73 -2.24 -23.96
CA ALA A 361 7.58 -1.36 -23.84
C ALA A 361 6.73 -1.68 -22.60
N GLU A 362 6.45 -2.95 -22.34
CA GLU A 362 5.70 -3.41 -21.15
C GLU A 362 6.45 -3.08 -19.86
N LEU A 363 7.74 -3.32 -19.79
CA LEU A 363 8.62 -2.97 -18.67
C LEU A 363 8.62 -1.47 -18.39
N ARG A 364 8.76 -0.66 -19.44
CA ARG A 364 8.76 0.80 -19.33
C ARG A 364 7.42 1.32 -18.88
N ALA A 365 6.32 0.79 -19.43
CA ALA A 365 4.96 1.14 -19.04
C ALA A 365 4.70 0.81 -17.55
N TYR A 366 5.13 -0.36 -17.10
CA TYR A 366 5.04 -0.77 -15.70
C TYR A 366 5.77 0.21 -14.78
N LYS A 367 7.02 0.54 -15.07
CA LYS A 367 7.83 1.49 -14.30
C LYS A 367 7.17 2.86 -14.22
N LEU A 368 6.72 3.40 -15.35
CA LEU A 368 6.04 4.69 -15.41
C LEU A 368 4.74 4.71 -14.58
N ARG A 369 3.92 3.67 -14.67
CA ARG A 369 2.68 3.55 -13.86
C ARG A 369 2.98 3.48 -12.37
N THR A 370 4.04 2.79 -11.96
CA THR A 370 4.47 2.72 -10.56
C THR A 370 4.97 4.09 -10.06
N GLU A 371 5.75 4.80 -10.87
CA GLU A 371 6.23 6.15 -10.56
C GLU A 371 5.05 7.16 -10.46
N ILE A 372 4.08 7.10 -11.37
CA ILE A 372 2.84 7.89 -11.31
C ILE A 372 2.08 7.62 -10.01
N SER A 373 1.97 6.35 -9.60
CA SER A 373 1.32 5.97 -8.34
C SER A 373 2.01 6.59 -7.12
N GLN A 374 3.34 6.59 -7.10
CA GLN A 374 4.11 7.22 -6.02
C GLN A 374 3.92 8.74 -5.98
N LEU A 375 3.96 9.42 -7.15
CA LEU A 375 3.71 10.87 -7.24
C LEU A 375 2.29 11.23 -6.77
N ARG A 376 1.28 10.46 -7.17
CA ARG A 376 -0.10 10.64 -6.71
C ARG A 376 -0.26 10.44 -5.20
N SER A 377 0.45 9.46 -4.63
CA SER A 377 0.45 9.25 -3.18
C SER A 377 1.05 10.45 -2.43
N ARG A 378 2.11 11.06 -2.98
CA ARG A 378 2.69 12.30 -2.45
C ARG A 378 1.71 13.47 -2.57
N LEU A 379 1.06 13.62 -3.72
CA LEU A 379 0.06 14.66 -3.94
C LEU A 379 -1.13 14.52 -2.99
N ALA A 380 -1.63 13.31 -2.76
CA ALA A 380 -2.72 13.02 -1.82
C ALA A 380 -2.36 13.30 -0.34
N ALA A 381 -1.06 13.32 0.00
CA ALA A 381 -0.61 13.67 1.34
C ALA A 381 -0.64 15.19 1.61
N LEU A 382 -0.65 16.01 0.56
CA LEU A 382 -0.69 17.47 0.68
C LEU A 382 -2.10 17.98 1.06
N PRO A 383 -2.21 19.17 1.68
CA PRO A 383 -3.49 19.80 1.97
C PRO A 383 -4.33 20.00 0.70
N PRO A 384 -5.67 20.06 0.78
CA PRO A 384 -6.52 20.28 -0.38
C PRO A 384 -6.22 21.63 -1.07
N VAL A 385 -6.47 21.71 -2.38
CA VAL A 385 -6.17 22.91 -3.19
C VAL A 385 -7.01 24.12 -2.75
N ASN A 386 -8.25 23.89 -2.32
CA ASN A 386 -9.22 24.94 -2.00
C ASN A 386 -9.24 25.29 -0.50
N LEU A 387 -8.13 25.10 0.24
CA LEU A 387 -8.12 25.36 1.67
C LEU A 387 -8.49 26.80 2.02
N GLN A 388 -8.05 27.78 1.21
CA GLN A 388 -8.39 29.20 1.39
C GLN A 388 -9.89 29.47 1.17
N ALA A 389 -10.46 28.97 0.07
CA ALA A 389 -11.88 29.14 -0.22
C ALA A 389 -12.75 28.46 0.85
N ILE A 390 -12.35 27.26 1.30
CA ILE A 390 -13.04 26.56 2.39
C ILE A 390 -12.90 27.36 3.69
N ALA A 391 -11.71 27.86 4.03
CA ALA A 391 -11.50 28.66 5.24
C ALA A 391 -12.34 29.94 5.24
N GLN A 392 -12.52 30.60 4.10
CA GLN A 392 -13.42 31.73 3.95
C GLN A 392 -14.90 31.33 4.13
N ALA A 393 -15.34 30.23 3.50
CA ALA A 393 -16.71 29.74 3.62
C ALA A 393 -17.08 29.36 5.06
N VAL A 394 -16.16 28.74 5.80
CA VAL A 394 -16.39 28.34 7.20
C VAL A 394 -16.05 29.43 8.22
N SER A 395 -15.68 30.64 7.80
CA SER A 395 -15.42 31.78 8.70
C SER A 395 -16.71 32.46 9.22
N ILE A 396 -17.85 32.05 8.72
CA ILE A 396 -19.18 32.59 9.08
C ILE A 396 -19.74 31.81 10.28
N PRO A 397 -20.03 32.46 11.44
CA PRO A 397 -20.57 31.75 12.60
C PRO A 397 -21.89 31.01 12.32
N GLN A 398 -22.73 31.55 11.44
CA GLN A 398 -24.00 30.94 11.05
C GLN A 398 -23.81 29.54 10.43
N PHE A 399 -22.77 29.38 9.60
CA PHE A 399 -22.41 28.07 9.03
C PHE A 399 -22.28 26.99 10.13
N TRP A 400 -21.58 27.31 11.22
CA TRP A 400 -21.38 26.38 12.32
C TRP A 400 -22.65 26.11 13.14
N ASN A 401 -23.52 27.09 13.27
CA ASN A 401 -24.77 26.96 14.02
C ASN A 401 -25.77 26.09 13.28
N ASP A 402 -25.79 26.14 11.96
CA ASP A 402 -26.71 25.34 11.12
C ASP A 402 -26.28 23.87 11.01
N LEU A 403 -25.03 23.54 11.32
CA LEU A 403 -24.52 22.18 11.27
C LEU A 403 -25.00 21.34 12.47
N SER A 404 -25.28 20.07 12.21
CA SER A 404 -25.44 19.05 13.26
C SER A 404 -24.13 18.79 14.00
N GLU A 405 -24.19 18.21 15.18
CA GLU A 405 -23.01 17.81 15.97
C GLU A 405 -22.05 16.89 15.19
N ALA A 406 -22.57 16.04 14.31
CA ALA A 406 -21.78 15.13 13.50
C ALA A 406 -21.03 15.90 12.39
N GLU A 407 -21.67 16.84 11.74
CA GLU A 407 -21.09 17.69 10.70
C GLU A 407 -20.07 18.66 11.29
N ARG A 408 -20.39 19.35 12.40
CA ARG A 408 -19.41 20.17 13.13
C ARG A 408 -18.16 19.37 13.49
N ARG A 409 -18.35 18.13 13.99
CA ARG A 409 -17.23 17.23 14.30
C ARG A 409 -16.38 16.93 13.10
N PHE A 410 -16.98 16.74 11.92
CA PHE A 410 -16.25 16.51 10.68
C PHE A 410 -15.34 17.72 10.37
N TYR A 411 -15.91 18.91 10.31
CA TYR A 411 -15.15 20.12 9.99
C TYR A 411 -14.14 20.49 11.07
N PHE A 412 -14.47 20.44 12.36
CA PHE A 412 -13.48 20.68 13.41
C PHE A 412 -12.27 19.78 13.28
N ARG A 413 -12.46 18.53 12.95
CA ARG A 413 -11.38 17.57 12.75
C ARG A 413 -10.63 17.76 11.44
N GLU A 414 -11.19 18.43 10.46
CA GLU A 414 -10.50 18.76 9.20
C GLU A 414 -9.47 19.88 9.42
N PHE A 415 -9.72 20.79 10.35
CA PHE A 415 -8.87 21.96 10.57
C PHE A 415 -8.09 21.92 11.87
N ILE A 416 -8.69 21.39 12.95
CA ILE A 416 -8.15 21.47 14.31
C ILE A 416 -7.45 20.16 14.67
N ARG A 417 -6.18 20.24 15.06
CA ARG A 417 -5.40 19.14 15.61
C ARG A 417 -5.84 18.82 17.04
N HIS A 418 -5.93 19.83 17.90
CA HIS A 418 -6.52 19.79 19.23
C HIS A 418 -6.80 21.22 19.72
N ILE A 419 -7.65 21.30 20.74
CA ILE A 419 -8.07 22.53 21.41
C ILE A 419 -7.46 22.47 22.80
N GLU A 420 -6.60 23.43 23.13
CA GLU A 420 -5.99 23.52 24.44
C GLU A 420 -6.78 24.50 25.31
N ILE A 421 -7.17 24.06 26.52
CA ILE A 421 -7.87 24.89 27.50
C ILE A 421 -6.93 25.17 28.67
N THR A 422 -6.60 26.44 28.85
CA THR A 422 -5.82 26.94 30.00
C THR A 422 -6.74 27.62 31.00
N ARG A 423 -6.58 27.37 32.29
CA ARG A 423 -7.39 27.98 33.36
C ARG A 423 -6.53 28.97 34.13
N GLN A 424 -7.10 30.12 34.41
CA GLN A 424 -6.52 31.17 35.25
C GLN A 424 -7.51 31.49 36.35
N GLY A 425 -7.42 30.79 37.48
CA GLY A 425 -8.34 30.94 38.60
C GLY A 425 -9.77 30.51 38.23
N LYS A 426 -10.69 31.49 38.16
CA LYS A 426 -12.11 31.27 37.78
C LYS A 426 -12.37 31.39 36.27
N THR A 427 -11.46 32.02 35.54
CA THR A 427 -11.52 32.18 34.09
C THR A 427 -10.78 31.08 33.36
N TRP A 428 -11.07 30.90 32.10
CA TRP A 428 -10.38 29.96 31.22
C TRP A 428 -10.23 30.57 29.83
N GLY A 429 -9.13 30.24 29.18
CA GLY A 429 -8.83 30.61 27.77
C GLY A 429 -8.78 29.37 26.90
N LEU A 430 -8.99 29.57 25.60
CA LEU A 430 -8.96 28.54 24.59
C LEU A 430 -7.92 28.90 23.52
N LYS A 431 -7.14 27.93 23.12
CA LYS A 431 -6.18 28.04 22.01
C LYS A 431 -6.43 26.92 21.02
N LEU A 432 -6.60 27.30 19.74
CA LEU A 432 -6.73 26.35 18.65
C LEU A 432 -5.34 25.97 18.12
N ILE A 433 -5.07 24.68 18.00
CA ILE A 433 -3.89 24.18 17.31
C ILE A 433 -4.37 23.54 16.00
N PHE A 434 -4.01 24.15 14.88
CA PHE A 434 -4.40 23.67 13.56
C PHE A 434 -3.55 22.48 13.10
N ILE A 435 -4.00 21.78 12.06
CA ILE A 435 -3.34 20.56 11.52
C ILE A 435 -2.15 20.93 10.63
N PHE A 436 -2.16 22.07 10.04
CA PHE A 436 -1.18 22.63 9.11
C PHE A 436 -0.30 23.69 9.77
#